data_6aba529bbd6115ee24a7b1b82c4cfd85
#
_entry.id   6aba529bbd6115ee24a7b1b82c4cfd85
#
_cell.length_a   1.000
_cell.length_b   1.000
_cell.length_c   1.000
_cell.angle_alpha   90.00
_cell.angle_beta   90.00
_cell.angle_gamma   90.00
#
_symmetry.space_group_name_H-M   'P 1'
#
loop_
_entity.id
_entity.type
_entity.pdbx_description
1 polymer ?
#
loop_
_entity_poly.entity_id
_entity_poly.type
_entity_poly.pdbx_seq_one_letter_code
_entity_poly.pdbx_strand_id
1 'polypeptide(L)'
;MSSFLELEDLKVHFPIRGGIFNTIQDWVYAVDGVDMVIEEGKTYGLVGESGSGKTTIGKAIIGLEDVTGGDVHYEGVQVTNKARSRSGEYRNYNKDIQMIFQDSTSSLNPKKRIKDIIAEPMRNYFDYTDKEERDEVIRLLEIVGLNEDAIYRYPHEFSGGQRQRLGVARAVASNPKLIIADEPTSALDLSVQAQVLNFMKRIQKEYGLSYLFISHDLSVVKHMADDIAIMHRGRFVERGAKEKIFNNPQHIYTKRLLSAIPQIDPVNREAHMEERRAVEREYQEQEIHYYDENGRVYDLQKFEEDHWVALNPKDSSSKTLVTEQTEGGN
;
A
#
# COMPACT_ATOMS: atom_id res chain seq x y z
N MET A 1 -11.13 14.76 12.19
CA MET A 1 -9.66 14.60 12.20
C MET A 1 -9.16 15.17 10.88
N SER A 2 -8.04 15.90 10.87
CA SER A 2 -7.50 16.41 9.59
C SER A 2 -6.87 15.25 8.83
N SER A 3 -7.17 15.13 7.54
CA SER A 3 -6.50 14.19 6.64
C SER A 3 -5.00 14.52 6.60
N PHE A 4 -4.15 13.50 6.78
CA PHE A 4 -2.71 13.67 6.71
C PHE A 4 -2.23 13.63 5.25
N LEU A 5 -2.68 12.62 4.50
CA LEU A 5 -2.46 12.49 3.06
C LEU A 5 -3.79 12.16 2.39
N GLU A 6 -4.12 12.87 1.33
CA GLU A 6 -5.35 12.69 0.57
C GLU A 6 -5.06 12.64 -0.93
N LEU A 7 -5.67 11.68 -1.60
CA LEU A 7 -5.67 11.54 -3.04
C LEU A 7 -7.08 11.80 -3.54
N GLU A 8 -7.23 12.72 -4.49
CA GLU A 8 -8.49 13.08 -5.12
C GLU A 8 -8.43 12.76 -6.61
N ASP A 9 -9.30 11.87 -7.07
CA ASP A 9 -9.42 11.43 -8.49
C ASP A 9 -8.06 11.13 -9.13
N LEU A 10 -7.13 10.51 -8.37
CA LEU A 10 -5.76 10.30 -8.80
C LEU A 10 -5.69 9.43 -10.05
N LYS A 11 -4.99 9.92 -11.08
CA LYS A 11 -4.75 9.22 -12.34
C LYS A 11 -3.26 9.17 -12.67
N VAL A 12 -2.80 7.99 -13.10
CA VAL A 12 -1.46 7.79 -13.65
C VAL A 12 -1.61 6.92 -14.89
N HIS A 13 -1.51 7.54 -16.06
CA HIS A 13 -1.67 6.91 -17.34
C HIS A 13 -0.34 6.91 -18.10
N PHE A 14 0.06 5.76 -18.65
CA PHE A 14 1.29 5.62 -19.41
C PHE A 14 0.98 5.50 -20.90
N PRO A 15 1.58 6.34 -21.77
CA PRO A 15 1.34 6.27 -23.19
C PRO A 15 2.05 5.06 -23.82
N ILE A 16 1.32 4.25 -24.57
CA ILE A 16 1.87 3.22 -25.45
C ILE A 16 2.25 3.89 -26.76
N ARG A 17 3.52 3.93 -27.07
CA ARG A 17 4.04 4.56 -28.29
C ARG A 17 4.44 3.49 -29.30
N GLY A 18 4.17 3.74 -30.59
CA GLY A 18 4.48 2.80 -31.65
C GLY A 18 4.62 3.48 -33.01
N GLY A 19 4.95 2.65 -34.02
CA GLY A 19 5.16 3.11 -35.39
C GLY A 19 6.49 3.83 -35.60
N ILE A 20 6.79 4.15 -36.88
CA ILE A 20 8.06 4.79 -37.30
C ILE A 20 8.23 6.18 -36.66
N PHE A 21 7.13 6.87 -36.38
CA PHE A 21 7.12 8.23 -35.80
C PHE A 21 6.96 8.26 -34.28
N ASN A 22 7.01 7.11 -33.59
CA ASN A 22 6.89 7.01 -32.13
C ASN A 22 5.64 7.75 -31.57
N THR A 23 4.52 7.70 -32.31
CA THR A 23 3.25 8.34 -31.93
C THR A 23 2.54 7.53 -30.86
N ILE A 24 1.74 8.21 -30.03
CA ILE A 24 0.90 7.55 -29.02
C ILE A 24 -0.19 6.78 -29.77
N GLN A 25 -0.26 5.47 -29.52
CA GLN A 25 -1.24 4.56 -30.11
C GLN A 25 -2.33 4.17 -29.11
N ASP A 26 -1.98 4.09 -27.82
CA ASP A 26 -2.90 3.69 -26.76
C ASP A 26 -2.36 4.14 -25.39
N TRP A 27 -3.10 3.87 -24.31
CA TRP A 27 -2.76 4.21 -22.95
C TRP A 27 -2.91 3.02 -22.01
N VAL A 28 -1.98 2.87 -21.08
CA VAL A 28 -2.13 2.00 -19.92
C VAL A 28 -2.66 2.85 -18.76
N TYR A 29 -3.85 2.57 -18.32
CA TYR A 29 -4.52 3.21 -17.18
C TYR A 29 -4.09 2.53 -15.87
N ALA A 30 -2.84 2.78 -15.44
CA ALA A 30 -2.28 2.09 -14.28
C ALA A 30 -2.96 2.50 -12.96
N VAL A 31 -3.37 3.76 -12.85
CA VAL A 31 -4.26 4.29 -11.82
C VAL A 31 -5.27 5.17 -12.51
N ASP A 32 -6.56 4.96 -12.27
CA ASP A 32 -7.62 5.58 -13.04
C ASP A 32 -8.79 6.07 -12.18
N GLY A 33 -8.57 7.18 -11.48
CA GLY A 33 -9.57 7.83 -10.64
C GLY A 33 -9.72 7.15 -9.29
N VAL A 34 -8.71 7.23 -8.43
CA VAL A 34 -8.77 6.69 -7.07
C VAL A 34 -8.77 7.81 -6.03
N ASP A 35 -9.66 7.65 -5.04
CA ASP A 35 -9.76 8.52 -3.87
C ASP A 35 -9.32 7.76 -2.63
N MET A 36 -8.39 8.32 -1.87
CA MET A 36 -7.85 7.70 -0.66
C MET A 36 -7.51 8.76 0.37
N VAL A 37 -7.79 8.46 1.64
CA VAL A 37 -7.38 9.29 2.77
C VAL A 37 -6.57 8.42 3.73
N ILE A 38 -5.38 8.88 4.08
CA ILE A 38 -4.56 8.27 5.13
C ILE A 38 -4.61 9.19 6.34
N GLU A 39 -5.06 8.64 7.46
CA GLU A 39 -5.08 9.32 8.75
C GLU A 39 -3.74 9.13 9.49
N GLU A 40 -3.39 10.12 10.30
CA GLU A 40 -2.17 10.07 11.10
C GLU A 40 -2.19 8.90 12.10
N GLY A 41 -1.08 8.17 12.18
CA GLY A 41 -0.90 7.03 13.09
C GLY A 41 -1.60 5.73 12.65
N LYS A 42 -2.38 5.75 11.55
CA LYS A 42 -3.05 4.56 11.02
C LYS A 42 -2.28 3.86 9.91
N THR A 43 -2.62 2.59 9.70
CA THR A 43 -2.16 1.79 8.55
C THR A 43 -3.28 1.63 7.54
N TYR A 44 -3.07 2.14 6.33
CA TYR A 44 -3.94 1.92 5.19
C TYR A 44 -3.40 0.77 4.33
N GLY A 45 -4.16 -0.31 4.22
CA GLY A 45 -3.80 -1.50 3.43
C GLY A 45 -4.27 -1.35 1.98
N LEU A 46 -3.36 -1.51 1.02
CA LEU A 46 -3.67 -1.50 -0.41
C LEU A 46 -3.40 -2.88 -0.99
N VAL A 47 -4.46 -3.57 -1.42
CA VAL A 47 -4.41 -4.97 -1.83
C VAL A 47 -4.90 -5.15 -3.27
N GLY A 48 -4.38 -6.16 -3.96
CA GLY A 48 -4.79 -6.54 -5.31
C GLY A 48 -3.74 -7.40 -5.98
N GLU A 49 -4.07 -8.01 -7.11
CA GLU A 49 -3.14 -8.81 -7.91
C GLU A 49 -1.96 -7.98 -8.45
N SER A 50 -0.90 -8.65 -8.87
CA SER A 50 0.24 -7.99 -9.54
C SER A 50 -0.24 -7.25 -10.78
N GLY A 51 0.26 -6.02 -10.99
CA GLY A 51 -0.16 -5.17 -12.12
C GLY A 51 -1.47 -4.41 -11.90
N SER A 52 -2.13 -4.49 -10.72
CA SER A 52 -3.37 -3.72 -10.48
C SER A 52 -3.16 -2.21 -10.30
N GLY A 53 -1.91 -1.71 -10.13
CA GLY A 53 -1.59 -0.28 -10.00
C GLY A 53 -1.13 0.17 -8.61
N LYS A 54 -1.08 -0.71 -7.60
CA LYS A 54 -0.72 -0.39 -6.21
C LYS A 54 0.63 0.32 -6.05
N THR A 55 1.69 -0.27 -6.60
CA THR A 55 3.05 0.31 -6.60
C THR A 55 3.08 1.66 -7.30
N THR A 56 2.27 1.84 -8.34
CA THR A 56 2.16 3.10 -9.08
C THR A 56 1.58 4.21 -8.21
N ILE A 57 0.56 3.92 -7.38
CA ILE A 57 0.04 4.89 -6.39
C ILE A 57 1.18 5.31 -5.44
N GLY A 58 1.89 4.35 -4.83
CA GLY A 58 3.00 4.65 -3.93
C GLY A 58 4.08 5.52 -4.58
N LYS A 59 4.46 5.19 -5.82
CA LYS A 59 5.46 5.95 -6.58
C LYS A 59 4.97 7.35 -6.98
N ALA A 60 3.68 7.50 -7.30
CA ALA A 60 3.09 8.81 -7.59
C ALA A 60 3.11 9.72 -6.36
N ILE A 61 2.78 9.20 -5.18
CA ILE A 61 2.84 9.95 -3.92
C ILE A 61 4.26 10.50 -3.69
N ILE A 62 5.30 9.68 -3.80
CA ILE A 62 6.68 10.14 -3.59
C ILE A 62 7.29 10.86 -4.82
N GLY A 63 6.50 11.07 -5.88
CA GLY A 63 6.94 11.78 -7.10
C GLY A 63 7.91 11.00 -7.99
N LEU A 64 7.98 9.68 -7.91
CA LEU A 64 8.74 8.84 -8.84
C LEU A 64 7.99 8.60 -10.15
N GLU A 65 6.66 8.63 -10.11
CA GLU A 65 5.79 8.63 -11.30
C GLU A 65 5.01 9.93 -11.37
N ASP A 66 4.78 10.44 -12.59
CA ASP A 66 4.02 11.67 -12.79
C ASP A 66 2.53 11.40 -12.74
N VAL A 67 1.82 12.20 -11.93
CA VAL A 67 0.36 12.24 -11.88
C VAL A 67 -0.15 12.88 -13.17
N THR A 68 -1.03 12.17 -13.89
CA THR A 68 -1.60 12.63 -15.16
C THR A 68 -2.98 13.29 -15.00
N GLY A 69 -3.61 13.12 -13.83
CA GLY A 69 -4.87 13.76 -13.46
C GLY A 69 -5.17 13.57 -11.99
N GLY A 70 -6.04 14.43 -11.45
CA GLY A 70 -6.33 14.46 -10.03
C GLY A 70 -5.22 15.07 -9.18
N ASP A 71 -5.38 15.03 -7.87
CA ASP A 71 -4.53 15.75 -6.95
C ASP A 71 -4.06 14.91 -5.77
N VAL A 72 -2.87 15.28 -5.25
CA VAL A 72 -2.28 14.76 -4.01
C VAL A 72 -2.20 15.93 -3.04
N HIS A 73 -2.83 15.80 -1.87
CA HIS A 73 -2.77 16.78 -0.79
C HIS A 73 -2.03 16.20 0.41
N TYR A 74 -1.11 16.97 0.96
CA TYR A 74 -0.36 16.67 2.17
C TYR A 74 -0.60 17.76 3.20
N GLU A 75 -1.14 17.39 4.36
CA GLU A 75 -1.55 18.34 5.42
C GLU A 75 -2.41 19.50 4.86
N GLY A 76 -3.32 19.19 3.94
CA GLY A 76 -4.21 20.15 3.27
C GLY A 76 -3.56 21.00 2.17
N VAL A 77 -2.28 20.79 1.86
CA VAL A 77 -1.57 21.51 0.79
C VAL A 77 -1.42 20.60 -0.44
N GLN A 78 -1.82 21.11 -1.60
CA GLN A 78 -1.65 20.41 -2.87
C GLN A 78 -0.15 20.26 -3.23
N VAL A 79 0.30 19.01 -3.36
CA VAL A 79 1.69 18.66 -3.66
C VAL A 79 1.85 17.87 -4.95
N THR A 80 0.82 17.76 -5.77
CA THR A 80 0.79 17.01 -7.02
C THR A 80 1.99 17.35 -7.91
N ASN A 81 2.78 16.33 -8.31
CA ASN A 81 4.00 16.44 -9.11
C ASN A 81 5.11 17.38 -8.55
N LYS A 82 4.97 17.85 -7.31
CA LYS A 82 5.89 18.79 -6.68
C LYS A 82 6.95 18.11 -5.80
N ALA A 83 6.79 16.83 -5.50
CA ALA A 83 7.75 16.06 -4.68
C ALA A 83 9.17 16.08 -5.27
N ARG A 84 9.32 16.26 -6.60
CA ARG A 84 10.61 16.42 -7.28
C ARG A 84 11.16 17.84 -7.22
N SER A 85 10.40 18.80 -6.70
CA SER A 85 10.87 20.18 -6.62
C SER A 85 12.06 20.29 -5.67
N ARG A 86 13.10 21.00 -6.12
CA ARG A 86 14.27 21.33 -5.29
C ARG A 86 14.04 22.56 -4.41
N SER A 87 12.87 23.18 -4.45
CA SER A 87 12.54 24.30 -3.57
C SER A 87 12.45 23.81 -2.12
N GLY A 88 12.93 24.63 -1.19
CA GLY A 88 12.88 24.31 0.25
C GLY A 88 11.46 24.09 0.80
N GLU A 89 10.44 24.55 0.06
CA GLU A 89 9.02 24.42 0.39
C GLU A 89 8.53 22.95 0.49
N TYR A 90 9.10 22.03 -0.35
CA TYR A 90 8.75 20.62 -0.34
C TYR A 90 9.77 19.73 0.38
N ARG A 91 10.75 20.34 1.06
CA ARG A 91 11.77 19.58 1.82
C ARG A 91 11.15 18.75 2.94
N ASN A 92 10.15 19.29 3.63
CA ASN A 92 9.43 18.58 4.68
C ASN A 92 8.61 17.41 4.12
N TYR A 93 7.93 17.60 2.99
CA TYR A 93 7.22 16.52 2.32
C TYR A 93 8.11 15.32 2.03
N ASN A 94 9.27 15.55 1.42
CA ASN A 94 10.23 14.49 1.11
C ASN A 94 10.89 13.87 2.35
N LYS A 95 10.96 14.61 3.47
CA LYS A 95 11.40 14.08 4.76
C LYS A 95 10.34 13.19 5.39
N ASP A 96 9.10 13.67 5.38
CA ASP A 96 8.00 13.10 6.12
C ASP A 96 7.40 11.86 5.44
N ILE A 97 7.60 11.69 4.12
CA ILE A 97 7.12 10.53 3.36
C ILE A 97 8.28 9.75 2.79
N GLN A 98 8.44 8.51 3.23
CA GLN A 98 9.49 7.60 2.80
C GLN A 98 8.92 6.33 2.20
N MET A 99 9.72 5.62 1.39
CA MET A 99 9.29 4.37 0.76
C MET A 99 10.26 3.22 1.02
N ILE A 100 9.70 2.07 1.40
CA ILE A 100 10.37 0.78 1.41
C ILE A 100 9.99 0.06 0.13
N PHE A 101 10.98 -0.22 -0.74
CA PHE A 101 10.75 -0.87 -2.03
C PHE A 101 10.71 -2.39 -1.88
N GLN A 102 9.99 -3.04 -2.79
CA GLN A 102 9.82 -4.49 -2.86
C GLN A 102 11.16 -5.24 -2.90
N ASP A 103 12.12 -4.79 -3.70
CA ASP A 103 13.45 -5.39 -3.78
C ASP A 103 14.44 -4.70 -2.83
N SER A 104 14.58 -5.28 -1.64
CA SER A 104 15.55 -4.83 -0.64
C SER A 104 17.01 -5.00 -1.09
N THR A 105 17.27 -5.89 -2.08
CA THR A 105 18.65 -6.16 -2.56
C THR A 105 19.14 -5.02 -3.44
N SER A 106 18.31 -4.54 -4.36
CA SER A 106 18.64 -3.42 -5.24
C SER A 106 18.53 -2.06 -4.56
N SER A 107 17.78 -1.97 -3.45
CA SER A 107 17.55 -0.71 -2.74
C SER A 107 18.73 -0.25 -1.87
N LEU A 108 19.65 -1.14 -1.51
CA LEU A 108 20.83 -0.83 -0.71
C LEU A 108 22.09 -0.79 -1.58
N ASN A 109 22.83 0.30 -1.55
CA ASN A 109 24.07 0.43 -2.32
C ASN A 109 25.12 -0.60 -1.82
N PRO A 110 25.50 -1.63 -2.63
CA PRO A 110 26.37 -2.71 -2.18
C PRO A 110 27.81 -2.28 -1.88
N LYS A 111 28.20 -1.08 -2.31
CA LYS A 111 29.55 -0.51 -2.13
C LYS A 111 29.66 0.36 -0.88
N LYS A 112 28.55 0.70 -0.21
CA LYS A 112 28.52 1.48 1.02
C LYS A 112 28.40 0.57 2.24
N ARG A 113 28.98 0.98 3.37
CA ARG A 113 28.76 0.32 4.66
C ARG A 113 27.34 0.61 5.17
N ILE A 114 26.83 -0.23 6.05
CA ILE A 114 25.50 -0.06 6.62
C ILE A 114 25.36 1.28 7.35
N LYS A 115 26.39 1.72 8.09
CA LYS A 115 26.41 3.05 8.69
C LYS A 115 26.05 4.13 7.67
N ASP A 116 26.75 4.15 6.54
CA ASP A 116 26.57 5.21 5.52
C ASP A 116 25.22 5.11 4.80
N ILE A 117 24.70 3.90 4.62
CA ILE A 117 23.37 3.67 4.00
C ILE A 117 22.25 4.21 4.90
N ILE A 118 22.30 3.94 6.20
CA ILE A 118 21.28 4.39 7.15
C ILE A 118 21.43 5.88 7.44
N ALA A 119 22.66 6.38 7.55
CA ALA A 119 22.92 7.80 7.82
C ALA A 119 22.61 8.73 6.64
N GLU A 120 22.60 8.22 5.39
CA GLU A 120 22.39 9.05 4.19
C GLU A 120 21.10 9.89 4.24
N PRO A 121 19.90 9.35 4.60
CA PRO A 121 18.72 10.19 4.79
C PRO A 121 18.86 11.22 5.91
N MET A 122 19.51 10.86 7.03
CA MET A 122 19.70 11.77 8.16
C MET A 122 20.50 13.00 7.77
N ARG A 123 21.60 12.82 7.04
CA ARG A 123 22.49 13.92 6.57
C ARG A 123 21.78 14.95 5.71
N ASN A 124 20.64 14.60 5.10
CA ASN A 124 19.85 15.54 4.31
C ASN A 124 19.00 16.48 5.17
N TYR A 125 18.65 16.08 6.42
CA TYR A 125 17.65 16.77 7.22
C TYR A 125 18.14 17.18 8.60
N PHE A 126 19.22 16.60 9.12
CA PHE A 126 19.75 16.85 10.46
C PHE A 126 21.23 17.21 10.42
N ASP A 127 21.63 18.12 11.28
CA ASP A 127 23.03 18.55 11.44
C ASP A 127 23.66 17.79 12.62
N TYR A 128 23.74 16.45 12.49
CA TYR A 128 24.37 15.60 13.51
C TYR A 128 25.88 15.68 13.46
N THR A 129 26.52 15.64 14.65
CA THR A 129 27.95 15.32 14.75
C THR A 129 28.19 13.85 14.39
N ASP A 130 29.44 13.48 14.05
CA ASP A 130 29.80 12.09 13.75
C ASP A 130 29.40 11.09 14.84
N LYS A 131 29.46 11.55 16.12
CA LYS A 131 29.07 10.73 17.27
C LYS A 131 27.54 10.55 17.32
N GLU A 132 26.78 11.63 17.21
CA GLU A 132 25.32 11.58 17.23
C GLU A 132 24.77 10.75 16.06
N GLU A 133 25.33 10.92 14.85
CA GLU A 133 24.98 10.10 13.69
C GLU A 133 25.23 8.61 13.96
N ARG A 134 26.40 8.28 14.52
CA ARG A 134 26.74 6.89 14.83
C ARG A 134 25.79 6.30 15.89
N ASP A 135 25.54 7.04 16.95
CA ASP A 135 24.71 6.58 18.06
C ASP A 135 23.26 6.36 17.58
N GLU A 136 22.73 7.25 16.70
CA GLU A 136 21.42 7.11 16.11
C GLU A 136 21.34 5.92 15.12
N VAL A 137 22.36 5.68 14.30
CA VAL A 137 22.42 4.49 13.45
C VAL A 137 22.39 3.21 14.28
N ILE A 138 23.14 3.15 15.37
CA ILE A 138 23.14 1.99 16.28
C ILE A 138 21.75 1.79 16.86
N ARG A 139 21.10 2.84 17.36
CA ARG A 139 19.73 2.79 17.89
C ARG A 139 18.73 2.23 16.87
N LEU A 140 18.81 2.67 15.61
CA LEU A 140 17.94 2.17 14.54
C LEU A 140 18.22 0.69 14.22
N LEU A 141 19.47 0.25 14.26
CA LEU A 141 19.81 -1.17 14.08
C LEU A 141 19.24 -2.03 15.19
N GLU A 142 19.34 -1.59 16.45
CA GLU A 142 18.75 -2.28 17.60
C GLU A 142 17.23 -2.41 17.50
N ILE A 143 16.54 -1.34 17.05
CA ILE A 143 15.08 -1.35 16.83
C ILE A 143 14.67 -2.45 15.85
N VAL A 144 15.43 -2.67 14.78
CA VAL A 144 15.17 -3.72 13.79
C VAL A 144 15.81 -5.07 14.16
N GLY A 145 16.35 -5.19 15.37
CA GLY A 145 16.91 -6.44 15.91
C GLY A 145 18.23 -6.85 15.27
N LEU A 146 19.08 -5.88 14.95
CA LEU A 146 20.46 -6.07 14.46
C LEU A 146 21.45 -5.54 15.49
N ASN A 147 22.62 -6.18 15.59
CA ASN A 147 23.67 -5.77 16.53
C ASN A 147 24.41 -4.53 16.02
N GLU A 148 25.02 -3.78 16.94
CA GLU A 148 25.81 -2.59 16.64
C GLU A 148 26.96 -2.84 15.64
N ASP A 149 27.59 -4.02 15.67
CA ASP A 149 28.67 -4.38 14.75
C ASP A 149 28.23 -4.33 13.28
N ALA A 150 26.94 -4.35 12.98
CA ALA A 150 26.40 -4.23 11.64
C ALA A 150 26.81 -2.92 10.94
N ILE A 151 27.13 -1.85 11.69
CA ILE A 151 27.57 -0.55 11.14
C ILE A 151 28.80 -0.65 10.23
N TYR A 152 29.70 -1.62 10.48
CA TYR A 152 30.95 -1.80 9.74
C TYR A 152 30.81 -2.70 8.52
N ARG A 153 29.70 -3.44 8.40
CA ARG A 153 29.48 -4.45 7.38
C ARG A 153 28.84 -3.88 6.12
N TYR A 154 28.84 -4.68 5.05
CA TYR A 154 28.23 -4.37 3.76
C TYR A 154 26.95 -5.16 3.54
N PRO A 155 26.02 -4.68 2.68
CA PRO A 155 24.74 -5.35 2.43
C PRO A 155 24.84 -6.82 2.04
N HIS A 156 25.86 -7.21 1.29
CA HIS A 156 26.04 -8.60 0.82
C HIS A 156 26.38 -9.60 1.94
N GLU A 157 26.76 -9.11 3.12
CA GLU A 157 27.07 -9.93 4.31
C GLU A 157 25.81 -10.27 5.13
N PHE A 158 24.62 -9.86 4.69
CA PHE A 158 23.33 -10.04 5.38
C PHE A 158 22.41 -10.95 4.60
N SER A 159 21.55 -11.71 5.33
CA SER A 159 20.46 -12.48 4.71
C SER A 159 19.39 -11.56 4.09
N GLY A 160 18.51 -12.09 3.25
CA GLY A 160 17.41 -11.34 2.65
C GLY A 160 16.55 -10.62 3.70
N GLY A 161 16.14 -11.35 4.74
CA GLY A 161 15.36 -10.75 5.84
C GLY A 161 16.12 -9.70 6.65
N GLN A 162 17.43 -9.87 6.83
CA GLN A 162 18.25 -8.83 7.48
C GLN A 162 18.39 -7.60 6.58
N ARG A 163 18.56 -7.75 5.26
CA ARG A 163 18.55 -6.62 4.31
C ARG A 163 17.22 -5.88 4.32
N GLN A 164 16.11 -6.60 4.43
CA GLN A 164 14.80 -5.97 4.55
C GLN A 164 14.70 -5.10 5.82
N ARG A 165 15.18 -5.60 6.96
CA ARG A 165 15.24 -4.83 8.22
C ARG A 165 16.13 -3.60 8.09
N LEU A 166 17.26 -3.70 7.38
CA LEU A 166 18.11 -2.54 7.07
C LEU A 166 17.38 -1.51 6.21
N GLY A 167 16.57 -1.94 5.23
CA GLY A 167 15.68 -1.08 4.44
C GLY A 167 14.66 -0.34 5.30
N VAL A 168 14.06 -1.03 6.28
CA VAL A 168 13.16 -0.42 7.28
C VAL A 168 13.92 0.62 8.12
N ALA A 169 15.09 0.27 8.68
CA ALA A 169 15.91 1.19 9.46
C ALA A 169 16.27 2.46 8.68
N ARG A 170 16.65 2.32 7.39
CA ARG A 170 16.93 3.44 6.51
C ARG A 170 15.70 4.33 6.27
N ALA A 171 14.52 3.74 6.07
CA ALA A 171 13.29 4.52 5.86
C ALA A 171 12.89 5.31 7.10
N VAL A 172 13.12 4.79 8.31
CA VAL A 172 12.83 5.47 9.57
C VAL A 172 13.85 6.57 9.89
N ALA A 173 15.04 6.52 9.31
CA ALA A 173 16.18 7.38 9.65
C ALA A 173 15.95 8.88 9.45
N SER A 174 15.02 9.28 8.56
CA SER A 174 14.61 10.69 8.39
C SER A 174 13.56 11.14 9.41
N ASN A 175 13.14 10.26 10.33
CA ASN A 175 11.99 10.46 11.23
C ASN A 175 10.71 10.85 10.45
N PRO A 176 10.24 9.98 9.54
CA PRO A 176 9.10 10.27 8.69
C PRO A 176 7.78 10.21 9.46
N LYS A 177 6.71 10.78 8.89
CA LYS A 177 5.33 10.63 9.37
C LYS A 177 4.58 9.49 8.65
N LEU A 178 4.95 9.22 7.38
CA LEU A 178 4.36 8.16 6.57
C LEU A 178 5.46 7.30 5.94
N ILE A 179 5.29 5.99 6.02
CA ILE A 179 6.10 5.03 5.25
C ILE A 179 5.18 4.29 4.27
N ILE A 180 5.51 4.38 2.98
CA ILE A 180 4.91 3.56 1.93
C ILE A 180 5.71 2.26 1.88
N ALA A 181 5.12 1.17 2.31
CA ALA A 181 5.75 -0.15 2.34
C ALA A 181 5.24 -0.98 1.15
N ASP A 182 6.02 -1.04 0.08
CA ASP A 182 5.66 -1.76 -1.15
C ASP A 182 6.15 -3.20 -1.08
N GLU A 183 5.24 -4.12 -0.82
CA GLU A 183 5.48 -5.56 -0.65
C GLU A 183 6.67 -5.89 0.27
N PRO A 184 6.73 -5.33 1.49
CA PRO A 184 7.94 -5.35 2.31
C PRO A 184 8.35 -6.74 2.80
N THR A 185 7.53 -7.77 2.56
CA THR A 185 7.79 -9.14 3.05
C THR A 185 7.60 -10.22 1.99
N SER A 186 7.35 -9.87 0.72
CA SER A 186 7.01 -10.81 -0.35
C SER A 186 8.11 -11.85 -0.67
N ALA A 187 9.38 -11.48 -0.46
CA ALA A 187 10.55 -12.34 -0.73
C ALA A 187 11.06 -13.10 0.50
N LEU A 188 10.29 -13.10 1.60
CA LEU A 188 10.72 -13.68 2.88
C LEU A 188 9.92 -14.95 3.22
N ASP A 189 10.56 -15.88 3.94
CA ASP A 189 9.85 -17.00 4.53
C ASP A 189 8.89 -16.53 5.65
N LEU A 190 7.87 -17.33 5.96
CA LEU A 190 6.79 -16.98 6.91
C LEU A 190 7.30 -16.56 8.28
N SER A 191 8.38 -17.18 8.77
CA SER A 191 8.92 -16.90 10.10
C SER A 191 9.62 -15.53 10.16
N VAL A 192 10.37 -15.19 9.12
CA VAL A 192 11.06 -13.90 8.98
C VAL A 192 10.05 -12.80 8.66
N GLN A 193 9.05 -13.09 7.81
CA GLN A 193 7.94 -12.18 7.52
C GLN A 193 7.24 -11.70 8.79
N ALA A 194 6.84 -12.62 9.67
CA ALA A 194 6.19 -12.28 10.94
C ALA A 194 7.08 -11.37 11.81
N GLN A 195 8.38 -11.62 11.84
CA GLN A 195 9.32 -10.78 12.60
C GLN A 195 9.40 -9.36 12.03
N VAL A 196 9.50 -9.20 10.70
CA VAL A 196 9.54 -7.88 10.04
C VAL A 196 8.26 -7.10 10.33
N LEU A 197 7.09 -7.73 10.20
CA LEU A 197 5.80 -7.09 10.49
C LEU A 197 5.70 -6.63 11.95
N ASN A 198 6.17 -7.45 12.91
CA ASN A 198 6.20 -7.08 14.31
C ASN A 198 7.15 -5.89 14.58
N PHE A 199 8.30 -5.82 13.90
CA PHE A 199 9.17 -4.64 13.96
C PHE A 199 8.47 -3.40 13.42
N MET A 200 7.80 -3.50 12.27
CA MET A 200 7.07 -2.38 11.68
C MET A 200 5.98 -1.86 12.61
N LYS A 201 5.20 -2.74 13.24
CA LYS A 201 4.20 -2.34 14.26
C LYS A 201 4.81 -1.68 15.48
N ARG A 202 5.94 -2.19 15.98
CA ARG A 202 6.65 -1.58 17.10
C ARG A 202 7.12 -0.17 16.76
N ILE A 203 7.72 0.00 15.57
CA ILE A 203 8.16 1.30 15.05
C ILE A 203 6.97 2.25 14.91
N GLN A 204 5.85 1.80 14.34
CA GLN A 204 4.62 2.59 14.23
C GLN A 204 4.20 3.15 15.59
N LYS A 205 4.14 2.29 16.60
CA LYS A 205 3.72 2.70 17.95
C LYS A 205 4.74 3.64 18.63
N GLU A 206 6.03 3.40 18.43
CA GLU A 206 7.11 4.18 19.07
C GLU A 206 7.25 5.57 18.46
N TYR A 207 7.10 5.68 17.13
CA TYR A 207 7.30 6.93 16.39
C TYR A 207 5.99 7.63 16.00
N GLY A 208 4.84 7.02 16.24
CA GLY A 208 3.55 7.56 15.78
C GLY A 208 3.40 7.56 14.26
N LEU A 209 4.03 6.61 13.56
CA LEU A 209 4.04 6.53 12.10
C LEU A 209 2.69 6.12 11.53
N SER A 210 2.40 6.61 10.32
CA SER A 210 1.38 6.06 9.44
C SER A 210 2.00 5.13 8.41
N TYR A 211 1.25 4.13 7.94
CA TYR A 211 1.68 3.27 6.83
C TYR A 211 0.68 3.29 5.68
N LEU A 212 1.19 3.38 4.45
CA LEU A 212 0.53 2.83 3.27
C LEU A 212 1.15 1.47 3.00
N PHE A 213 0.45 0.41 3.37
CA PHE A 213 0.95 -0.96 3.31
C PHE A 213 0.43 -1.66 2.06
N ILE A 214 1.28 -1.82 1.06
CA ILE A 214 0.96 -2.45 -0.22
C ILE A 214 1.34 -3.93 -0.18
N SER A 215 0.40 -4.81 -0.49
CA SER A 215 0.63 -6.25 -0.56
C SER A 215 -0.37 -6.93 -1.50
N HIS A 216 0.02 -8.08 -2.03
CA HIS A 216 -0.90 -9.02 -2.67
C HIS A 216 -1.41 -10.10 -1.67
N ASP A 217 -0.83 -10.18 -0.48
CA ASP A 217 -1.21 -11.13 0.57
C ASP A 217 -2.16 -10.46 1.59
N LEU A 218 -3.44 -10.82 1.49
CA LEU A 218 -4.49 -10.35 2.40
C LEU A 218 -4.26 -10.76 3.86
N SER A 219 -3.59 -11.89 4.12
CA SER A 219 -3.31 -12.35 5.50
C SER A 219 -2.37 -11.37 6.20
N VAL A 220 -1.37 -10.86 5.47
CA VAL A 220 -0.43 -9.86 5.96
C VAL A 220 -1.13 -8.53 6.21
N VAL A 221 -1.98 -8.10 5.25
CA VAL A 221 -2.74 -6.85 5.37
C VAL A 221 -3.73 -6.92 6.54
N LYS A 222 -4.40 -8.05 6.73
CA LYS A 222 -5.28 -8.29 7.90
C LYS A 222 -4.55 -8.04 9.22
N HIS A 223 -3.28 -8.42 9.29
CA HIS A 223 -2.46 -8.22 10.48
C HIS A 223 -2.04 -6.75 10.68
N MET A 224 -1.78 -6.02 9.60
CA MET A 224 -1.19 -4.67 9.65
C MET A 224 -2.22 -3.54 9.60
N ALA A 225 -3.24 -3.64 8.75
CA ALA A 225 -4.10 -2.53 8.37
C ALA A 225 -5.21 -2.24 9.38
N ASP A 226 -5.64 -0.98 9.41
CA ASP A 226 -6.85 -0.47 10.04
C ASP A 226 -7.95 -0.34 8.98
N ASP A 227 -7.63 0.31 7.86
CA ASP A 227 -8.51 0.47 6.68
C ASP A 227 -7.88 -0.21 5.46
N ILE A 228 -8.71 -0.71 4.53
CA ILE A 228 -8.26 -1.46 3.37
C ILE A 228 -8.95 -0.97 2.10
N ALA A 229 -8.18 -0.86 1.00
CA ALA A 229 -8.73 -0.77 -0.34
C ALA A 229 -8.25 -1.97 -1.19
N ILE A 230 -9.19 -2.56 -1.90
CA ILE A 230 -8.94 -3.62 -2.87
C ILE A 230 -8.86 -2.98 -4.26
N MET A 231 -7.75 -3.19 -4.95
CA MET A 231 -7.47 -2.57 -6.24
C MET A 231 -7.45 -3.60 -7.36
N HIS A 232 -8.17 -3.31 -8.44
CA HIS A 232 -8.20 -4.12 -9.64
C HIS A 232 -8.24 -3.24 -10.89
N ARG A 233 -7.42 -3.57 -11.90
CA ARG A 233 -7.36 -2.85 -13.19
C ARG A 233 -7.30 -1.31 -13.03
N GLY A 234 -6.44 -0.82 -12.15
CA GLY A 234 -6.21 0.61 -11.95
C GLY A 234 -7.23 1.33 -11.06
N ARG A 235 -8.25 0.65 -10.55
CA ARG A 235 -9.33 1.25 -9.75
C ARG A 235 -9.57 0.49 -8.44
N PHE A 236 -10.15 1.18 -7.47
CA PHE A 236 -10.64 0.51 -6.27
C PHE A 236 -11.98 -0.17 -6.56
N VAL A 237 -12.08 -1.46 -6.23
CA VAL A 237 -13.32 -2.24 -6.35
C VAL A 237 -14.10 -2.26 -5.04
N GLU A 238 -13.39 -2.16 -3.91
CA GLU A 238 -13.99 -2.15 -2.58
C GLU A 238 -13.03 -1.49 -1.60
N ARG A 239 -13.53 -0.64 -0.69
CA ARG A 239 -12.74 -0.04 0.38
C ARG A 239 -13.55 0.14 1.64
N GLY A 240 -12.88 0.07 2.79
CA GLY A 240 -13.51 0.31 4.09
C GLY A 240 -12.64 -0.14 5.25
N ALA A 241 -13.23 -0.07 6.46
CA ALA A 241 -12.60 -0.62 7.64
C ALA A 241 -12.28 -2.10 7.46
N LYS A 242 -11.16 -2.55 7.99
CA LYS A 242 -10.67 -3.92 7.85
C LYS A 242 -11.75 -4.97 8.15
N GLU A 243 -12.48 -4.78 9.24
CA GLU A 243 -13.53 -5.70 9.68
C GLU A 243 -14.67 -5.84 8.65
N LYS A 244 -15.00 -4.76 7.94
CA LYS A 244 -16.01 -4.76 6.87
C LYS A 244 -15.55 -5.59 5.68
N ILE A 245 -14.32 -5.34 5.22
CA ILE A 245 -13.74 -6.05 4.07
C ILE A 245 -13.60 -7.55 4.34
N PHE A 246 -13.17 -7.95 5.54
CA PHE A 246 -12.97 -9.37 5.86
C PHE A 246 -14.24 -10.13 6.24
N ASN A 247 -15.20 -9.47 6.90
CA ASN A 247 -16.37 -10.16 7.43
C ASN A 247 -17.63 -9.98 6.55
N ASN A 248 -17.69 -8.93 5.72
CA ASN A 248 -18.83 -8.63 4.86
C ASN A 248 -18.37 -8.12 3.47
N PRO A 249 -17.52 -8.89 2.73
CA PRO A 249 -17.08 -8.49 1.40
C PRO A 249 -18.27 -8.45 0.43
N GLN A 250 -18.39 -7.39 -0.35
CA GLN A 250 -19.49 -7.19 -1.28
C GLN A 250 -19.08 -7.44 -2.73
N HIS A 251 -17.92 -6.90 -3.15
CA HIS A 251 -17.45 -7.04 -4.52
C HIS A 251 -16.98 -8.48 -4.79
N ILE A 252 -17.38 -9.04 -5.94
CA ILE A 252 -17.05 -10.44 -6.30
C ILE A 252 -15.54 -10.70 -6.34
N TYR A 253 -14.76 -9.73 -6.79
CA TYR A 253 -13.29 -9.82 -6.80
C TYR A 253 -12.72 -9.89 -5.37
N THR A 254 -13.26 -9.14 -4.43
CA THR A 254 -12.85 -9.19 -3.01
C THR A 254 -13.15 -10.57 -2.43
N LYS A 255 -14.35 -11.13 -2.69
CA LYS A 255 -14.73 -12.50 -2.27
C LYS A 255 -13.74 -13.53 -2.82
N ARG A 256 -13.39 -13.42 -4.10
CA ARG A 256 -12.41 -14.29 -4.76
C ARG A 256 -11.04 -14.21 -4.08
N LEU A 257 -10.53 -13.01 -3.82
CA LEU A 257 -9.24 -12.84 -3.13
C LEU A 257 -9.25 -13.41 -1.71
N LEU A 258 -10.34 -13.20 -0.96
CA LEU A 258 -10.49 -13.73 0.40
C LEU A 258 -10.58 -15.25 0.43
N SER A 259 -11.27 -15.86 -0.53
CA SER A 259 -11.37 -17.33 -0.65
C SER A 259 -10.03 -18.00 -0.95
N ALA A 260 -9.07 -17.24 -1.49
CA ALA A 260 -7.73 -17.73 -1.78
C ALA A 260 -6.81 -17.81 -0.53
N ILE A 261 -7.21 -17.20 0.59
CA ILE A 261 -6.45 -17.23 1.85
C ILE A 261 -6.44 -18.67 2.38
N PRO A 262 -5.26 -19.30 2.59
CA PRO A 262 -5.18 -20.64 3.15
C PRO A 262 -5.76 -20.69 4.58
N GLN A 263 -6.75 -21.52 4.78
CA GLN A 263 -7.25 -21.82 6.14
C GLN A 263 -6.52 -23.06 6.67
N ILE A 264 -5.93 -22.92 7.87
CA ILE A 264 -5.25 -24.03 8.55
C ILE A 264 -6.33 -24.83 9.32
N ASP A 265 -7.18 -25.54 8.57
CA ASP A 265 -8.15 -26.46 9.14
C ASP A 265 -8.08 -27.81 8.39
N PRO A 266 -7.31 -28.78 8.91
CA PRO A 266 -7.15 -30.07 8.27
C PRO A 266 -8.45 -30.88 8.20
N VAL A 267 -9.39 -30.63 9.10
CA VAL A 267 -10.65 -31.40 9.19
C VAL A 267 -11.63 -30.99 8.08
N ASN A 268 -11.69 -29.71 7.74
CA ASN A 268 -12.64 -29.18 6.75
C ASN A 268 -12.00 -28.85 5.39
N ARG A 269 -10.83 -29.44 5.08
CA ARG A 269 -10.07 -29.14 3.87
C ARG A 269 -10.88 -29.31 2.58
N GLU A 270 -11.68 -30.36 2.47
CA GLU A 270 -12.50 -30.63 1.27
C GLU A 270 -13.61 -29.58 1.13
N ALA A 271 -14.29 -29.24 2.22
CA ALA A 271 -15.32 -28.19 2.24
C ALA A 271 -14.78 -26.83 1.81
N HIS A 272 -13.61 -26.45 2.31
CA HIS A 272 -12.94 -25.21 1.90
C HIS A 272 -12.49 -25.22 0.42
N MET A 273 -12.09 -26.38 -0.10
CA MET A 273 -11.79 -26.51 -1.54
C MET A 273 -13.03 -26.36 -2.41
N GLU A 274 -14.17 -26.89 -1.98
CA GLU A 274 -15.45 -26.76 -2.69
C GLU A 274 -15.95 -25.31 -2.64
N GLU A 275 -15.91 -24.68 -1.48
CA GLU A 275 -16.24 -23.25 -1.31
C GLU A 275 -15.40 -22.36 -2.24
N ARG A 276 -14.09 -22.56 -2.26
CA ARG A 276 -13.20 -21.83 -3.16
C ARG A 276 -13.54 -22.03 -4.64
N ARG A 277 -13.87 -23.27 -5.03
CA ARG A 277 -14.30 -23.57 -6.41
C ARG A 277 -15.65 -22.94 -6.75
N ALA A 278 -16.55 -22.85 -5.78
CA ALA A 278 -17.84 -22.19 -5.95
C ALA A 278 -17.67 -20.69 -6.18
N VAL A 279 -16.84 -20.03 -5.35
CA VAL A 279 -16.52 -18.60 -5.50
C VAL A 279 -15.83 -18.32 -6.84
N GLU A 280 -14.89 -19.17 -7.28
CA GLU A 280 -14.22 -19.00 -8.58
C GLU A 280 -15.21 -19.15 -9.76
N ARG A 281 -16.14 -20.11 -9.70
CA ARG A 281 -17.21 -20.24 -10.72
C ARG A 281 -18.12 -19.02 -10.73
N GLU A 282 -18.57 -18.57 -9.56
CA GLU A 282 -19.41 -17.38 -9.43
C GLU A 282 -18.70 -16.15 -10.00
N TYR A 283 -17.39 -16.01 -9.72
CA TYR A 283 -16.58 -14.93 -10.29
C TYR A 283 -16.58 -14.98 -11.82
N GLN A 284 -16.30 -16.14 -12.42
CA GLN A 284 -16.26 -16.31 -13.88
C GLN A 284 -17.60 -16.05 -14.56
N GLU A 285 -18.70 -16.38 -13.91
CA GLU A 285 -20.06 -16.19 -14.43
C GLU A 285 -20.55 -14.74 -14.30
N GLN A 286 -20.15 -14.06 -13.23
CA GLN A 286 -20.68 -12.73 -12.88
C GLN A 286 -19.70 -11.58 -13.10
N GLU A 287 -18.42 -11.86 -13.38
CA GLU A 287 -17.38 -10.80 -13.51
C GLU A 287 -17.83 -9.67 -14.43
N ILE A 288 -18.47 -10.01 -15.56
CA ILE A 288 -18.89 -9.04 -16.59
C ILE A 288 -19.85 -7.97 -16.04
N HIS A 289 -20.62 -8.27 -15.00
CA HIS A 289 -21.57 -7.33 -14.40
C HIS A 289 -20.92 -6.25 -13.52
N TYR A 290 -19.61 -6.41 -13.19
CA TYR A 290 -18.85 -5.50 -12.36
C TYR A 290 -18.01 -4.51 -13.18
N TYR A 291 -18.12 -4.54 -14.51
CA TYR A 291 -17.42 -3.64 -15.43
C TYR A 291 -18.40 -2.99 -16.39
N ASP A 292 -18.04 -1.79 -16.84
CA ASP A 292 -18.77 -1.10 -17.91
C ASP A 292 -18.50 -1.76 -19.29
N GLU A 293 -19.15 -1.22 -20.33
CA GLU A 293 -19.01 -1.67 -21.72
C GLU A 293 -17.56 -1.59 -22.28
N ASN A 294 -16.70 -0.79 -21.64
CA ASN A 294 -15.29 -0.64 -21.98
C ASN A 294 -14.39 -1.55 -21.13
N GLY A 295 -14.96 -2.39 -20.24
CA GLY A 295 -14.22 -3.25 -19.32
C GLY A 295 -13.60 -2.51 -18.13
N ARG A 296 -14.05 -1.28 -17.84
CA ARG A 296 -13.61 -0.45 -16.73
C ARG A 296 -14.44 -0.76 -15.49
N VAL A 297 -13.80 -0.85 -14.34
CA VAL A 297 -14.46 -1.00 -13.03
C VAL A 297 -15.37 0.21 -12.78
N TYR A 298 -16.59 0.00 -12.28
CA TYR A 298 -17.50 1.08 -11.90
C TYR A 298 -16.92 1.96 -10.80
N ASP A 299 -17.48 3.17 -10.64
CA ASP A 299 -17.11 4.07 -9.54
C ASP A 299 -17.60 3.50 -8.21
N LEU A 300 -16.83 3.78 -7.13
CA LEU A 300 -17.21 3.39 -5.78
C LEU A 300 -18.49 4.09 -5.35
N GLN A 301 -19.42 3.31 -4.79
CA GLN A 301 -20.65 3.81 -4.19
C GLN A 301 -20.64 3.48 -2.70
N LYS A 302 -21.18 4.37 -1.88
CA LYS A 302 -21.32 4.11 -0.45
C LYS A 302 -22.32 2.98 -0.24
N PHE A 303 -21.87 1.85 0.30
CA PHE A 303 -22.70 0.69 0.61
C PHE A 303 -23.29 0.77 2.02
N GLU A 304 -22.44 1.10 2.99
CA GLU A 304 -22.81 1.37 4.39
C GLU A 304 -21.78 2.34 5.00
N GLU A 305 -21.92 2.68 6.29
CA GLU A 305 -20.94 3.51 6.98
C GLU A 305 -19.55 2.86 6.92
N ASP A 306 -18.54 3.65 6.50
CA ASP A 306 -17.14 3.22 6.31
C ASP A 306 -16.96 2.00 5.39
N HIS A 307 -17.84 1.85 4.38
CA HIS A 307 -17.75 0.79 3.39
C HIS A 307 -18.25 1.27 2.02
N TRP A 308 -17.40 1.21 1.00
CA TRP A 308 -17.68 1.60 -0.38
C TRP A 308 -17.37 0.44 -1.33
N VAL A 309 -18.20 0.25 -2.33
CA VAL A 309 -18.14 -0.86 -3.28
C VAL A 309 -18.40 -0.38 -4.69
N ALA A 310 -17.62 -0.87 -5.65
CA ALA A 310 -17.84 -0.62 -7.07
C ALA A 310 -18.92 -1.57 -7.60
N LEU A 311 -20.14 -1.07 -7.70
CA LEU A 311 -21.30 -1.82 -8.17
C LEU A 311 -21.89 -1.16 -9.41
N ASN A 312 -22.57 -1.97 -10.25
CA ASN A 312 -23.34 -1.44 -11.37
C ASN A 312 -24.41 -0.47 -10.84
N PRO A 313 -24.44 0.80 -11.30
CA PRO A 313 -25.43 1.78 -10.83
C PRO A 313 -26.88 1.34 -11.02
N LYS A 314 -27.15 0.47 -12.02
CA LYS A 314 -28.51 -0.07 -12.29
C LYS A 314 -28.94 -1.10 -11.23
N ASP A 315 -28.00 -1.78 -10.57
CA ASP A 315 -28.31 -2.79 -9.55
C ASP A 315 -28.39 -2.19 -8.13
N SER A 316 -27.76 -1.01 -7.91
CA SER A 316 -27.77 -0.33 -6.60
C SER A 316 -29.11 0.29 -6.24
N SER A 317 -29.97 0.62 -7.22
CA SER A 317 -31.30 1.17 -6.99
C SER A 317 -32.31 0.17 -6.38
N SER A 318 -32.02 -1.13 -6.43
CA SER A 318 -32.89 -2.19 -5.90
C SER A 318 -32.57 -2.60 -4.45
N LYS A 319 -31.41 -2.25 -3.90
CA LYS A 319 -31.01 -2.63 -2.52
C LYS A 319 -31.32 -1.57 -1.45
N THR A 320 -31.53 -0.31 -1.83
CA THR A 320 -31.97 0.75 -0.89
C THR A 320 -33.41 0.54 -0.37
N LEU A 321 -34.19 -0.34 -1.01
CA LEU A 321 -35.57 -0.64 -0.60
C LEU A 321 -35.70 -1.71 0.50
N VAL A 322 -34.64 -2.39 0.90
CA VAL A 322 -34.73 -3.48 1.90
C VAL A 322 -34.47 -2.96 3.33
N THR A 323 -33.84 -1.81 3.50
CA THR A 323 -33.56 -1.22 4.82
C THR A 323 -34.71 -0.36 5.37
N GLU A 324 -35.62 0.13 4.53
CA GLU A 324 -36.78 0.95 4.99
C GLU A 324 -38.04 0.13 5.37
N GLN A 325 -38.08 -1.17 5.08
CA GLN A 325 -39.27 -2.00 5.44
C GLN A 325 -39.15 -2.75 6.77
N THR A 326 -38.04 -2.64 7.50
CA THR A 326 -37.89 -3.28 8.83
C THR A 326 -38.07 -2.34 10.01
N GLU A 327 -38.31 -1.04 9.82
CA GLU A 327 -38.62 -0.10 10.90
C GLU A 327 -40.09 0.37 10.96
N GLY A 328 -40.96 -0.21 10.19
CA GLY A 328 -42.40 0.12 10.14
C GLY A 328 -43.31 -0.99 10.63
N GLY A 329 -43.05 -1.54 11.82
CA GLY A 329 -43.91 -2.61 12.37
C GLY A 329 -43.77 -2.74 13.88
N ASN A 330 -44.18 -1.74 14.64
CA ASN A 330 -45.06 -1.85 15.79
C ASN A 330 -45.24 -0.52 16.51
#